data_62ee67a2f75958ad1365ef39bbc7e5ad
#
_entry.id   62ee67a2f75958ad1365ef39bbc7e5ad
#
_cell.length_a   1.000
_cell.length_b   1.000
_cell.length_c   1.000
_cell.angle_alpha   90.00
_cell.angle_beta   90.00
_cell.angle_gamma   90.00
#
_symmetry.space_group_name_H-M   'P 1'
#
loop_
_entity.id
_entity.type
_entity.pdbx_description
1 polymer ?
#
loop_
_entity_poly.entity_id
_entity_poly.type
_entity_poly.pdbx_seq_one_letter_code
_entity_poly.pdbx_strand_id
1 'polypeptide(L)'
;MTLQTTVADHFALRWRASSWLYDLTLILSGSLFIALCAQIAVPLPFSLVPITGQTFAVLLVGALYGSRRGAATIVAYLAEGACGLPFFAEGSGGMIALLGPTGGYLMGFVAAAYLTGWLAERGWDRNVLSTTVAMVLGNAAIYITGLAWLSRFVGTDQVLALGFYPFVPGAIVKITLAAMILPTAWKFLKR
;
A
#
# COMPACT_ATOMS: atom_id res chain seq x y z
N MET A 1 -7.22 -21.92 12.81
CA MET A 1 -5.98 -21.30 12.31
C MET A 1 -5.64 -20.17 13.27
N THR A 2 -4.61 -20.33 14.11
CA THR A 2 -4.19 -19.31 15.09
C THR A 2 -3.61 -18.10 14.34
N LEU A 3 -4.17 -16.91 14.57
CA LEU A 3 -3.61 -15.66 14.07
C LEU A 3 -2.20 -15.49 14.64
N GLN A 4 -1.26 -15.19 13.77
CA GLN A 4 0.12 -14.94 14.17
C GLN A 4 0.30 -13.42 14.39
N THR A 5 1.17 -13.06 15.32
CA THR A 5 1.48 -11.65 15.58
C THR A 5 2.14 -11.00 14.38
N THR A 6 1.76 -9.75 14.08
CA THR A 6 2.42 -8.90 13.09
C THR A 6 3.70 -8.29 13.66
N VAL A 7 4.51 -7.66 12.81
CA VAL A 7 5.69 -6.92 13.27
C VAL A 7 5.28 -5.80 14.24
N ALA A 8 4.19 -5.09 13.96
CA ALA A 8 3.66 -4.05 14.86
C ALA A 8 3.26 -4.62 16.23
N ASP A 9 2.62 -5.79 16.27
CA ASP A 9 2.25 -6.43 17.55
C ASP A 9 3.47 -6.83 18.38
N HIS A 10 4.55 -7.25 17.72
CA HIS A 10 5.80 -7.58 18.42
C HIS A 10 6.38 -6.37 19.15
N PHE A 11 6.30 -5.17 18.56
CA PHE A 11 6.72 -3.92 19.21
C PHE A 11 5.72 -3.41 20.25
N ALA A 12 4.40 -3.64 20.05
CA ALA A 12 3.37 -3.25 21.02
C ALA A 12 3.60 -3.85 22.40
N LEU A 13 4.07 -5.11 22.46
CA LEU A 13 4.40 -5.80 23.74
C LEU A 13 5.52 -5.12 24.53
N ARG A 14 6.37 -4.33 23.88
CA ARG A 14 7.46 -3.56 24.51
C ARG A 14 7.04 -2.15 24.93
N TRP A 15 5.96 -1.61 24.38
CA TRP A 15 5.47 -0.28 24.70
C TRP A 15 4.45 -0.35 25.83
N ARG A 16 4.76 0.29 26.97
CA ARG A 16 3.84 0.45 28.11
C ARG A 16 2.77 1.53 27.87
N ALA A 17 2.64 2.08 26.68
CA ALA A 17 1.65 3.08 26.32
C ALA A 17 0.24 2.48 26.20
N SER A 18 -0.77 3.31 26.38
CA SER A 18 -2.16 2.95 26.10
C SER A 18 -2.30 2.43 24.65
N SER A 19 -3.02 1.33 24.46
CA SER A 19 -3.13 0.65 23.15
C SER A 19 -3.60 1.57 22.02
N TRP A 20 -4.51 2.52 22.33
CA TRP A 20 -5.04 3.46 21.33
C TRP A 20 -4.00 4.51 20.89
N LEU A 21 -3.14 4.99 21.79
CA LEU A 21 -2.05 5.91 21.45
C LEU A 21 -1.02 5.23 20.54
N TYR A 22 -0.71 3.97 20.80
CA TYR A 22 0.17 3.18 19.94
C TYR A 22 -0.44 3.03 18.53
N ASP A 23 -1.71 2.65 18.44
CA ASP A 23 -2.40 2.49 17.16
C ASP A 23 -2.47 3.82 16.39
N LEU A 24 -2.78 4.92 17.07
CA LEU A 24 -2.79 6.26 16.47
C LEU A 24 -1.41 6.64 15.93
N THR A 25 -0.35 6.40 16.69
CA THR A 25 1.02 6.69 16.27
C THR A 25 1.40 5.87 15.03
N LEU A 26 1.03 4.59 14.97
CA LEU A 26 1.26 3.74 13.80
C LEU A 26 0.49 4.26 12.58
N ILE A 27 -0.78 4.61 12.76
CA ILE A 27 -1.63 5.11 11.67
C ILE A 27 -1.04 6.40 11.09
N LEU A 28 -0.70 7.37 11.92
CA LEU A 28 -0.17 8.65 11.47
C LEU A 28 1.25 8.51 10.86
N SER A 29 2.12 7.73 11.49
CA SER A 29 3.47 7.49 10.94
C SER A 29 3.43 6.70 9.62
N GLY A 30 2.54 5.73 9.52
CA GLY A 30 2.33 4.95 8.29
C GLY A 30 1.74 5.80 7.17
N SER A 31 0.75 6.67 7.47
CA SER A 31 0.21 7.63 6.52
C SER A 31 1.29 8.57 5.98
N LEU A 32 2.09 9.16 6.87
CA LEU A 32 3.21 10.01 6.47
C LEU A 32 4.25 9.25 5.63
N PHE A 33 4.56 8.02 5.98
CA PHE A 33 5.47 7.17 5.20
C PHE A 33 4.94 6.94 3.78
N ILE A 34 3.64 6.68 3.62
CA ILE A 34 3.01 6.52 2.30
C ILE A 34 3.07 7.85 1.53
N ALA A 35 2.79 8.97 2.20
CA ALA A 35 2.86 10.30 1.61
C ALA A 35 4.27 10.63 1.10
N LEU A 36 5.31 10.29 1.86
CA LEU A 36 6.71 10.46 1.42
C LEU A 36 7.03 9.58 0.21
N CYS A 37 6.60 8.31 0.22
CA CYS A 37 6.77 7.42 -0.92
C CYS A 37 5.95 7.86 -2.15
N ALA A 38 4.87 8.61 -1.96
CA ALA A 38 4.08 9.20 -3.03
C ALA A 38 4.85 10.26 -3.82
N GLN A 39 5.77 10.97 -3.17
CA GLN A 39 6.61 11.99 -3.85
C GLN A 39 7.68 11.36 -4.75
N ILE A 40 7.97 10.06 -4.58
CA ILE A 40 8.77 9.29 -5.56
C ILE A 40 7.82 8.95 -6.70
N ALA A 41 7.66 9.87 -7.62
CA ALA A 41 6.75 9.77 -8.76
C ALA A 41 7.50 9.98 -10.08
N VAL A 42 7.19 9.14 -11.05
CA VAL A 42 7.69 9.27 -12.43
C VAL A 42 6.47 9.45 -13.34
N PRO A 43 6.21 10.69 -13.79
CA PRO A 43 5.12 10.94 -14.73
C PRO A 43 5.41 10.27 -16.07
N LEU A 44 4.38 9.72 -16.70
CA LEU A 44 4.48 9.10 -18.00
C LEU A 44 3.79 9.99 -19.03
N PRO A 45 4.46 10.39 -20.12
CA PRO A 45 3.88 11.33 -21.11
C PRO A 45 2.67 10.78 -21.85
N PHE A 46 2.47 9.47 -21.80
CA PHE A 46 1.38 8.77 -22.48
C PHE A 46 0.31 8.23 -21.53
N SER A 47 0.49 8.32 -20.20
CA SER A 47 -0.47 7.81 -19.20
C SER A 47 -0.90 8.91 -18.24
N LEU A 48 -2.19 8.88 -17.86
CA LEU A 48 -2.76 9.77 -16.84
C LEU A 48 -2.38 9.36 -15.41
N VAL A 49 -1.70 8.23 -15.25
CA VAL A 49 -1.32 7.66 -13.96
C VAL A 49 0.21 7.64 -13.88
N PRO A 50 0.85 8.27 -12.90
CA PRO A 50 2.29 8.21 -12.71
C PRO A 50 2.73 6.89 -12.08
N ILE A 51 3.96 6.46 -12.32
CA ILE A 51 4.59 5.38 -11.54
C ILE A 51 5.06 5.98 -10.22
N THR A 52 4.61 5.43 -9.08
CA THR A 52 4.95 5.97 -7.76
C THR A 52 5.49 4.92 -6.80
N GLY A 53 6.15 5.38 -5.73
CA GLY A 53 6.54 4.54 -4.59
C GLY A 53 5.36 4.10 -3.71
N GLN A 54 4.17 4.69 -3.86
CA GLN A 54 3.00 4.45 -3.02
C GLN A 54 2.61 2.99 -2.91
N THR A 55 2.52 2.28 -4.04
CA THR A 55 2.09 0.86 -4.04
C THR A 55 2.98 -0.02 -3.20
N PHE A 56 4.29 0.23 -3.18
CA PHE A 56 5.23 -0.47 -2.30
C PHE A 56 4.94 -0.16 -0.82
N ALA A 57 4.82 1.13 -0.47
CA ALA A 57 4.56 1.55 0.90
C ALA A 57 3.23 1.01 1.43
N VAL A 58 2.16 1.03 0.63
CA VAL A 58 0.84 0.50 0.97
C VAL A 58 0.89 -0.98 1.32
N LEU A 59 1.50 -1.79 0.47
CA LEU A 59 1.62 -3.23 0.68
C LEU A 59 2.51 -3.55 1.88
N LEU A 60 3.59 -2.80 2.05
CA LEU A 60 4.50 -2.95 3.19
C LEU A 60 3.81 -2.59 4.51
N VAL A 61 3.11 -1.45 4.58
CA VAL A 61 2.32 -1.02 5.75
C VAL A 61 1.25 -2.06 6.08
N GLY A 62 0.53 -2.57 5.07
CA GLY A 62 -0.44 -3.65 5.26
C GLY A 62 0.20 -4.86 5.95
N ALA A 63 1.32 -5.35 5.43
CA ALA A 63 2.01 -6.51 5.97
C ALA A 63 2.58 -6.28 7.37
N LEU A 64 3.16 -5.10 7.63
CA LEU A 64 3.78 -4.78 8.93
C LEU A 64 2.77 -4.53 10.05
N TYR A 65 1.64 -3.86 9.73
CA TYR A 65 0.66 -3.40 10.72
C TYR A 65 -0.52 -4.38 10.90
N GLY A 66 -0.70 -5.29 9.94
CA GLY A 66 -1.84 -6.19 9.89
C GLY A 66 -3.06 -5.59 9.19
N SER A 67 -4.11 -6.39 9.04
CA SER A 67 -5.26 -6.07 8.21
C SER A 67 -6.00 -4.80 8.66
N ARG A 68 -6.33 -4.70 9.94
CA ARG A 68 -7.15 -3.59 10.47
C ARG A 68 -6.38 -2.28 10.53
N ARG A 69 -5.17 -2.30 11.13
CA ARG A 69 -4.34 -1.10 11.26
C ARG A 69 -3.82 -0.64 9.91
N GLY A 70 -3.41 -1.57 9.04
CA GLY A 70 -2.99 -1.26 7.67
C GLY A 70 -4.10 -0.57 6.89
N ALA A 71 -5.31 -1.13 6.87
CA ALA A 71 -6.45 -0.49 6.20
C ALA A 71 -6.79 0.88 6.82
N ALA A 72 -6.79 1.00 8.16
CA ALA A 72 -7.03 2.28 8.84
C ALA A 72 -5.97 3.34 8.49
N THR A 73 -4.71 2.94 8.35
CA THR A 73 -3.63 3.82 7.89
C THR A 73 -3.90 4.36 6.48
N ILE A 74 -4.36 3.50 5.57
CA ILE A 74 -4.70 3.94 4.21
C ILE A 74 -5.91 4.88 4.22
N VAL A 75 -6.93 4.58 5.01
CA VAL A 75 -8.10 5.47 5.15
C VAL A 75 -7.67 6.84 5.68
N ALA A 76 -6.80 6.89 6.70
CA ALA A 76 -6.24 8.14 7.20
C ALA A 76 -5.47 8.90 6.11
N TYR A 77 -4.57 8.23 5.40
CA TYR A 77 -3.81 8.78 4.28
C TYR A 77 -4.73 9.40 3.20
N LEU A 78 -5.80 8.69 2.83
CA LEU A 78 -6.76 9.18 1.85
C LEU A 78 -7.56 10.38 2.39
N ALA A 79 -7.95 10.36 3.66
CA ALA A 79 -8.66 11.47 4.30
C ALA A 79 -7.78 12.72 4.39
N GLU A 80 -6.53 12.58 4.82
CA GLU A 80 -5.54 13.65 4.90
C GLU A 80 -5.29 14.27 3.52
N GLY A 81 -5.09 13.45 2.49
CA GLY A 81 -4.95 13.91 1.11
C GLY A 81 -6.21 14.56 0.58
N ALA A 82 -7.41 14.02 0.87
CA ALA A 82 -8.69 14.60 0.46
C ALA A 82 -8.95 15.97 1.11
N CYS A 83 -8.48 16.19 2.34
CA CYS A 83 -8.54 17.49 3.03
C CYS A 83 -7.60 18.55 2.42
N GLY A 84 -6.83 18.19 1.40
CA GLY A 84 -5.97 19.14 0.67
C GLY A 84 -4.49 19.09 1.06
N LEU A 85 -4.07 18.17 1.94
CA LEU A 85 -2.64 17.97 2.18
C LEU A 85 -1.97 17.42 0.91
N PRO A 86 -0.73 17.85 0.58
CA PRO A 86 -0.01 17.43 -0.62
C PRO A 86 0.56 16.01 -0.49
N PHE A 87 -0.30 15.06 -0.14
CA PHE A 87 0.07 13.69 0.22
C PHE A 87 0.05 12.73 -0.96
N PHE A 88 -0.71 13.07 -2.02
CA PHE A 88 -0.76 12.24 -3.21
C PHE A 88 0.44 12.48 -4.14
N ALA A 89 0.51 11.72 -5.22
CA ALA A 89 1.61 11.81 -6.17
C ALA A 89 1.83 13.26 -6.67
N GLU A 90 3.10 13.63 -6.85
CA GLU A 90 3.50 14.96 -7.36
C GLU A 90 3.01 16.12 -6.49
N GLY A 91 2.88 15.89 -5.17
CA GLY A 91 2.41 16.92 -4.25
C GLY A 91 0.92 17.27 -4.41
N SER A 92 0.16 16.45 -5.13
CA SER A 92 -1.27 16.70 -5.32
C SER A 92 -2.08 16.36 -4.06
N GLY A 93 -3.27 16.92 -3.99
CA GLY A 93 -4.23 16.69 -2.89
C GLY A 93 -5.62 17.19 -3.24
N GLY A 94 -6.53 17.08 -2.28
CA GLY A 94 -7.92 17.46 -2.42
C GLY A 94 -8.79 16.37 -3.06
N MET A 95 -10.10 16.55 -2.97
CA MET A 95 -11.10 15.63 -3.53
C MET A 95 -10.94 15.45 -5.04
N ILE A 96 -10.43 16.46 -5.75
CA ILE A 96 -10.22 16.41 -7.20
C ILE A 96 -9.23 15.30 -7.58
N ALA A 97 -8.18 15.07 -6.78
CA ALA A 97 -7.23 13.99 -7.02
C ALA A 97 -7.87 12.59 -6.83
N LEU A 98 -8.75 12.45 -5.82
CA LEU A 98 -9.51 11.21 -5.59
C LEU A 98 -10.55 10.91 -6.68
N LEU A 99 -11.12 11.94 -7.27
CA LEU A 99 -12.10 11.81 -8.35
C LEU A 99 -11.45 11.74 -9.74
N GLY A 100 -10.15 12.02 -9.83
CA GLY A 100 -9.37 11.95 -11.06
C GLY A 100 -9.03 10.52 -11.51
N PRO A 101 -8.24 10.38 -12.58
CA PRO A 101 -7.88 9.07 -13.18
C PRO A 101 -7.21 8.10 -12.21
N THR A 102 -6.46 8.61 -11.22
CA THR A 102 -5.75 7.81 -10.21
C THR A 102 -6.65 7.33 -9.07
N GLY A 103 -7.86 7.89 -8.93
CA GLY A 103 -8.74 7.65 -7.78
C GLY A 103 -9.06 6.19 -7.52
N GLY A 104 -9.29 5.40 -8.56
CA GLY A 104 -9.55 3.97 -8.40
C GLY A 104 -8.36 3.18 -7.81
N TYR A 105 -7.14 3.57 -8.15
CA TYR A 105 -5.93 2.98 -7.57
C TYR A 105 -5.81 3.37 -6.09
N LEU A 106 -6.06 4.63 -5.75
CA LEU A 106 -6.05 5.12 -4.37
C LEU A 106 -7.08 4.40 -3.50
N MET A 107 -8.31 4.22 -3.99
CA MET A 107 -9.33 3.43 -3.28
C MET A 107 -8.93 1.96 -3.15
N GLY A 108 -8.28 1.39 -4.18
CA GLY A 108 -7.75 0.04 -4.16
C GLY A 108 -6.67 -0.21 -3.11
N PHE A 109 -5.97 0.84 -2.67
CA PHE A 109 -4.96 0.74 -1.62
C PHE A 109 -5.54 0.22 -0.29
N VAL A 110 -6.79 0.58 0.04
CA VAL A 110 -7.45 0.09 1.26
C VAL A 110 -7.61 -1.43 1.21
N ALA A 111 -8.15 -1.94 0.10
CA ALA A 111 -8.32 -3.37 -0.11
C ALA A 111 -6.97 -4.12 -0.13
N ALA A 112 -5.97 -3.53 -0.79
CA ALA A 112 -4.63 -4.09 -0.88
C ALA A 112 -3.93 -4.19 0.49
N ALA A 113 -3.96 -3.13 1.29
CA ALA A 113 -3.39 -3.12 2.63
C ALA A 113 -4.12 -4.10 3.57
N TYR A 114 -5.45 -4.16 3.48
CA TYR A 114 -6.21 -5.14 4.24
C TYR A 114 -5.82 -6.56 3.87
N LEU A 115 -5.77 -6.89 2.58
CA LEU A 115 -5.46 -8.23 2.08
C LEU A 115 -4.03 -8.66 2.43
N THR A 116 -3.04 -7.81 2.19
CA THR A 116 -1.64 -8.12 2.55
C THR A 116 -1.46 -8.26 4.05
N GLY A 117 -2.11 -7.41 4.84
CA GLY A 117 -2.13 -7.51 6.30
C GLY A 117 -2.78 -8.81 6.78
N TRP A 118 -3.90 -9.20 6.20
CA TRP A 118 -4.59 -10.43 6.51
C TRP A 118 -3.76 -11.69 6.18
N LEU A 119 -2.98 -11.67 5.10
CA LEU A 119 -2.05 -12.72 4.75
C LEU A 119 -0.84 -12.73 5.69
N ALA A 120 -0.30 -11.57 6.07
CA ALA A 120 0.79 -11.45 7.03
C ALA A 120 0.40 -11.98 8.42
N GLU A 121 -0.82 -11.69 8.90
CA GLU A 121 -1.39 -12.28 10.13
C GLU A 121 -1.48 -13.82 10.11
N ARG A 122 -1.33 -14.41 8.92
CA ARG A 122 -1.24 -15.88 8.71
C ARG A 122 0.19 -16.36 8.47
N GLY A 123 1.16 -15.47 8.63
CA GLY A 123 2.59 -15.79 8.52
C GLY A 123 3.13 -15.82 7.08
N TRP A 124 2.39 -15.25 6.12
CA TRP A 124 2.84 -15.22 4.72
C TRP A 124 3.98 -14.23 4.48
N ASP A 125 4.26 -13.36 5.44
CA ASP A 125 5.37 -12.40 5.43
C ASP A 125 6.71 -12.98 5.96
N ARG A 126 6.74 -14.29 6.30
CA ARG A 126 7.89 -14.96 6.93
C ARG A 126 8.76 -15.75 5.97
N ASN A 127 8.30 -15.98 4.75
CA ASN A 127 9.00 -16.73 3.71
C ASN A 127 8.95 -15.93 2.40
N VAL A 128 10.03 -15.94 1.64
CA VAL A 128 10.15 -15.18 0.37
C VAL A 128 9.01 -15.54 -0.59
N LEU A 129 8.73 -16.83 -0.79
CA LEU A 129 7.71 -17.26 -1.74
C LEU A 129 6.30 -16.81 -1.32
N SER A 130 5.90 -17.05 -0.06
CA SER A 130 4.59 -16.64 0.44
C SER A 130 4.45 -15.12 0.47
N THR A 131 5.52 -14.39 0.82
CA THR A 131 5.53 -12.92 0.75
C THR A 131 5.32 -12.44 -0.68
N THR A 132 6.01 -13.03 -1.65
CA THR A 132 5.82 -12.68 -3.07
C THR A 132 4.37 -12.86 -3.50
N VAL A 133 3.75 -13.99 -3.16
CA VAL A 133 2.33 -14.24 -3.49
C VAL A 133 1.42 -13.23 -2.81
N ALA A 134 1.65 -12.92 -1.52
CA ALA A 134 0.86 -11.92 -0.80
C ALA A 134 0.96 -10.53 -1.47
N MET A 135 2.16 -10.11 -1.88
CA MET A 135 2.38 -8.84 -2.58
C MET A 135 1.73 -8.82 -3.97
N VAL A 136 1.78 -9.92 -4.71
CA VAL A 136 1.10 -10.05 -6.01
C VAL A 136 -0.41 -9.91 -5.84
N LEU A 137 -1.01 -10.58 -4.86
CA LEU A 137 -2.45 -10.49 -4.57
C LEU A 137 -2.85 -9.07 -4.15
N GLY A 138 -2.05 -8.39 -3.32
CA GLY A 138 -2.27 -7.00 -2.96
C GLY A 138 -2.19 -6.06 -4.18
N ASN A 139 -1.19 -6.23 -5.04
CA ASN A 139 -1.11 -5.47 -6.31
C ASN A 139 -2.31 -5.76 -7.22
N ALA A 140 -2.77 -7.00 -7.31
CA ALA A 140 -3.95 -7.35 -8.11
C ALA A 140 -5.19 -6.59 -7.63
N ALA A 141 -5.39 -6.46 -6.30
CA ALA A 141 -6.49 -5.66 -5.74
C ALA A 141 -6.41 -4.18 -6.18
N ILE A 142 -5.20 -3.59 -6.18
CA ILE A 142 -4.98 -2.22 -6.67
C ILE A 142 -5.34 -2.10 -8.15
N TYR A 143 -4.86 -3.03 -8.98
CA TYR A 143 -5.11 -2.97 -10.43
C TYR A 143 -6.58 -3.20 -10.79
N ILE A 144 -7.27 -4.13 -10.12
CA ILE A 144 -8.68 -4.39 -10.37
C ILE A 144 -9.51 -3.11 -10.19
N THR A 145 -9.35 -2.43 -9.06
CA THR A 145 -10.09 -1.19 -8.79
C THR A 145 -9.60 -0.03 -9.65
N GLY A 146 -8.27 0.08 -9.84
CA GLY A 146 -7.65 1.15 -10.62
C GLY A 146 -8.03 1.10 -12.09
N LEU A 147 -7.94 -0.05 -12.74
CA LEU A 147 -8.30 -0.22 -14.14
C LEU A 147 -9.80 -0.04 -14.39
N ALA A 148 -10.65 -0.59 -13.49
CA ALA A 148 -12.09 -0.41 -13.56
C ALA A 148 -12.49 1.07 -13.46
N TRP A 149 -11.76 1.87 -12.68
CA TRP A 149 -11.98 3.31 -12.58
C TRP A 149 -11.40 4.08 -13.78
N LEU A 150 -10.15 3.78 -14.13
CA LEU A 150 -9.42 4.43 -15.21
C LEU A 150 -10.12 4.26 -16.58
N SER A 151 -10.80 3.12 -16.80
CA SER A 151 -11.53 2.88 -18.03
C SER A 151 -12.57 3.94 -18.38
N ARG A 152 -13.06 4.69 -17.38
CA ARG A 152 -13.99 5.83 -17.57
C ARG A 152 -13.32 7.05 -18.20
N PHE A 153 -12.00 7.15 -18.12
CA PHE A 153 -11.22 8.30 -18.61
C PHE A 153 -10.53 8.01 -19.95
N VAL A 154 -10.08 6.76 -20.17
CA VAL A 154 -9.28 6.42 -21.37
C VAL A 154 -9.98 5.41 -22.29
N GLY A 155 -11.15 4.92 -21.89
CA GLY A 155 -11.85 3.85 -22.59
C GLY A 155 -11.29 2.45 -22.31
N THR A 156 -12.10 1.43 -22.60
CA THR A 156 -11.75 0.02 -22.32
C THR A 156 -10.62 -0.50 -23.18
N ASP A 157 -10.48 0.03 -24.39
CA ASP A 157 -9.48 -0.44 -25.37
C ASP A 157 -8.05 -0.06 -24.99
N GLN A 158 -7.87 1.07 -24.31
CA GLN A 158 -6.56 1.60 -23.94
C GLN A 158 -6.20 1.39 -22.47
N VAL A 159 -7.15 0.97 -21.65
CA VAL A 159 -6.97 0.92 -20.19
C VAL A 159 -5.79 0.04 -19.75
N LEU A 160 -5.57 -1.10 -20.40
CA LEU A 160 -4.44 -1.97 -20.09
C LEU A 160 -3.12 -1.38 -20.56
N ALA A 161 -3.10 -0.75 -21.72
CA ALA A 161 -1.90 -0.14 -22.29
C ALA A 161 -1.42 1.06 -21.45
N LEU A 162 -2.34 1.84 -20.88
CA LEU A 162 -2.05 3.05 -20.13
C LEU A 162 -2.02 2.83 -18.60
N GLY A 163 -2.78 1.85 -18.09
CA GLY A 163 -2.98 1.65 -16.65
C GLY A 163 -2.34 0.38 -16.06
N PHE A 164 -1.81 -0.52 -16.89
CA PHE A 164 -1.25 -1.79 -16.41
C PHE A 164 0.18 -2.05 -16.92
N TYR A 165 0.37 -2.19 -18.24
CA TYR A 165 1.65 -2.64 -18.78
C TYR A 165 2.86 -1.78 -18.37
N PRO A 166 2.78 -0.44 -18.32
CA PRO A 166 3.92 0.39 -17.91
C PRO A 166 4.33 0.20 -16.46
N PHE A 167 3.41 -0.28 -15.62
CA PHE A 167 3.63 -0.43 -14.19
C PHE A 167 4.22 -1.80 -13.81
N VAL A 168 4.11 -2.81 -14.69
CA VAL A 168 4.56 -4.19 -14.42
C VAL A 168 6.03 -4.24 -14.04
N PRO A 169 6.99 -3.60 -14.76
CA PRO A 169 8.39 -3.64 -14.36
C PRO A 169 8.63 -3.07 -12.96
N GLY A 170 8.00 -1.91 -12.66
CA GLY A 170 8.06 -1.30 -11.34
C GLY A 170 7.44 -2.16 -10.24
N ALA A 171 6.34 -2.86 -10.53
CA ALA A 171 5.70 -3.78 -9.60
C ALA A 171 6.61 -4.97 -9.26
N ILE A 172 7.30 -5.55 -10.25
CA ILE A 172 8.25 -6.65 -10.05
C ILE A 172 9.36 -6.23 -9.08
N VAL A 173 9.97 -5.06 -9.30
CA VAL A 173 11.02 -4.53 -8.42
C VAL A 173 10.51 -4.35 -6.98
N LYS A 174 9.35 -3.74 -6.80
CA LYS A 174 8.75 -3.48 -5.48
C LYS A 174 8.38 -4.79 -4.75
N ILE A 175 7.81 -5.76 -5.46
CA ILE A 175 7.47 -7.07 -4.90
C ILE A 175 8.73 -7.79 -4.47
N THR A 176 9.79 -7.78 -5.29
CA THR A 176 11.08 -8.38 -4.95
C THR A 176 11.69 -7.75 -3.70
N LEU A 177 11.67 -6.42 -3.62
CA LEU A 177 12.15 -5.70 -2.43
C LEU A 177 11.37 -6.07 -1.17
N ALA A 178 10.03 -6.09 -1.24
CA ALA A 178 9.20 -6.50 -0.10
C ALA A 178 9.46 -7.96 0.31
N ALA A 179 9.63 -8.86 -0.66
CA ALA A 179 9.90 -10.27 -0.43
C ALA A 179 11.28 -10.53 0.20
N MET A 180 12.23 -9.62 0.04
CA MET A 180 13.52 -9.67 0.73
C MET A 180 13.46 -9.02 2.13
N ILE A 181 12.79 -7.87 2.26
CA ILE A 181 12.75 -7.09 3.49
C ILE A 181 11.95 -7.79 4.58
N LEU A 182 10.71 -8.24 4.29
CA LEU A 182 9.80 -8.76 5.30
C LEU A 182 10.32 -10.04 5.98
N PRO A 183 10.73 -11.10 5.27
CA PRO A 183 11.28 -12.29 5.91
C PRO A 183 12.58 -12.02 6.66
N THR A 184 13.39 -11.06 6.16
CA THR A 184 14.63 -10.66 6.82
C THR A 184 14.34 -9.95 8.14
N ALA A 185 13.38 -9.02 8.18
CA ALA A 185 12.95 -8.36 9.40
C ALA A 185 12.52 -9.39 10.46
N TRP A 186 11.78 -10.43 10.09
CA TRP A 186 11.40 -11.51 11.01
C TRP A 186 12.58 -12.31 11.54
N LYS A 187 13.65 -12.51 10.75
CA LYS A 187 14.86 -13.18 11.25
C LYS A 187 15.57 -12.38 12.34
N PHE A 188 15.55 -11.05 12.23
CA PHE A 188 16.14 -10.18 13.27
C PHE A 188 15.28 -10.08 14.53
N LEU A 189 13.95 -10.10 14.39
CA LEU A 189 13.02 -10.01 15.53
C LEU A 189 12.97 -11.29 16.38
N LYS A 190 13.32 -12.45 15.80
CA LYS A 190 13.35 -13.74 16.50
C LYS A 190 14.66 -14.01 17.25
N ARG A 191 15.67 -13.17 17.07
CA ARG A 191 16.92 -13.19 17.83
C ARG A 191 16.82 -12.35 19.10
#